data_a6b1a73a8f390fbcc41cb1860357c5f1
#
_entry.id   a6b1a73a8f390fbcc41cb1860357c5f1
#
_cell.length_a   1.000
_cell.length_b   1.000
_cell.length_c   1.000
_cell.angle_alpha   90.00
_cell.angle_beta   90.00
_cell.angle_gamma   90.00
#
_symmetry.space_group_name_H-M   'P 1'
#
loop_
_entity.id
_entity.type
_entity.pdbx_description
1 polymer ?
#
loop_
_entity_poly.entity_id
_entity_poly.type
_entity_poly.pdbx_seq_one_letter_code
_entity_poly.pdbx_strand_id
1 'polypeptide(L)'
;MPKSPDELLRHRCIGLRHPRTNRVWPWTFGHRAKLTRLEFPLALLTQDPAVQRQWVLQGEGIGQLTDYFARPLIDQGALQEVTLGYLGPRIDVHVFMPQREYVPRRCQLLRDFLCEHLRQALHR
;
A
#
# COMPACT_ATOMS: atom_id res chain seq x y z
N MET A 1 8.51 0.00 20.05
CA MET A 1 8.14 0.62 18.76
C MET A 1 9.38 1.08 18.03
N PRO A 2 9.55 0.71 16.76
CA PRO A 2 10.70 1.17 16.00
C PRO A 2 10.63 2.69 15.78
N LYS A 3 11.74 3.35 15.97
CA LYS A 3 11.86 4.81 15.82
C LYS A 3 12.62 5.19 14.54
N SER A 4 13.24 4.24 13.90
CA SER A 4 13.96 4.43 12.64
C SER A 4 13.79 3.20 11.77
N PRO A 5 13.97 3.32 10.43
CA PRO A 5 13.88 2.17 9.55
C PRO A 5 14.83 1.04 9.91
N ASP A 6 16.02 1.35 10.44
CA ASP A 6 17.00 0.35 10.84
C ASP A 6 16.52 -0.53 12.00
N GLU A 7 15.66 -0.01 12.86
CA GLU A 7 15.08 -0.78 13.97
C GLU A 7 14.10 -1.85 13.50
N LEU A 8 13.62 -1.78 12.26
CA LEU A 8 12.76 -2.82 11.68
C LEU A 8 13.43 -4.18 11.62
N LEU A 9 14.77 -4.22 11.59
CA LEU A 9 15.53 -5.47 11.66
C LEU A 9 15.26 -6.28 12.94
N ARG A 10 14.79 -5.62 13.99
CA ARG A 10 14.50 -6.25 15.30
C ARG A 10 13.05 -6.67 15.42
N HIS A 11 12.23 -6.43 14.41
CA HIS A 11 10.80 -6.73 14.43
C HIS A 11 10.44 -7.73 13.34
N ARG A 12 9.35 -8.45 13.56
CA ARG A 12 8.79 -9.31 12.52
C ARG A 12 8.14 -8.44 11.47
N CYS A 13 8.58 -8.57 10.23
CA CYS A 13 8.05 -7.82 9.10
C CYS A 13 7.38 -8.75 8.11
N ILE A 14 6.28 -8.28 7.54
CA ILE A 14 5.44 -9.02 6.60
C ILE A 14 5.59 -8.35 5.24
N GLY A 15 6.07 -9.11 4.27
CA GLY A 15 6.29 -8.62 2.92
C GLY A 15 5.21 -9.03 1.94
N LEU A 16 5.24 -8.38 0.79
CA LEU A 16 4.37 -8.67 -0.34
C LEU A 16 5.24 -8.94 -1.56
N ARG A 17 4.91 -10.02 -2.28
CA ARG A 17 5.59 -10.41 -3.51
C ARG A 17 4.74 -10.00 -4.69
N HIS A 18 5.36 -9.37 -5.69
CA HIS A 18 4.65 -8.98 -6.89
C HIS A 18 4.26 -10.22 -7.72
N PRO A 19 2.99 -10.38 -8.10
CA PRO A 19 2.52 -11.61 -8.75
C PRO A 19 3.12 -11.86 -10.14
N ARG A 20 3.49 -10.81 -10.88
CA ARG A 20 4.06 -10.95 -12.21
C ARG A 20 5.56 -11.17 -12.20
N THR A 21 6.29 -10.38 -11.41
CA THR A 21 7.75 -10.42 -11.39
C THR A 21 8.32 -11.40 -10.39
N ASN A 22 7.48 -11.91 -9.48
CA ASN A 22 7.86 -12.78 -8.38
C ASN A 22 8.91 -12.16 -7.45
N ARG A 23 9.10 -10.85 -7.52
CA ARG A 23 10.02 -10.12 -6.66
C ARG A 23 9.31 -9.58 -5.44
N VAL A 24 10.01 -9.54 -4.31
CA VAL A 24 9.49 -8.92 -3.10
C VAL A 24 9.30 -7.42 -3.35
N TRP A 25 8.14 -6.91 -2.99
CA TRP A 25 7.85 -5.49 -3.10
C TRP A 25 8.80 -4.72 -2.17
N PRO A 26 9.58 -3.76 -2.68
CA PRO A 26 10.57 -3.09 -1.85
C PRO A 26 9.92 -2.17 -0.81
N TRP A 27 10.53 -2.13 0.36
CA TRP A 27 10.18 -1.15 1.38
C TRP A 27 11.02 0.10 1.13
N THR A 28 10.35 1.16 0.70
CA THR A 28 10.99 2.45 0.47
C THR A 28 10.52 3.45 1.51
N PHE A 29 11.48 4.19 2.03
CA PHE A 29 11.24 5.24 2.99
C PHE A 29 11.75 6.54 2.41
N GLY A 30 10.97 7.60 2.54
CA GLY A 30 11.35 8.86 1.96
C GLY A 30 11.01 10.03 2.85
N HIS A 31 11.89 11.03 2.81
CA HIS A 31 11.60 12.33 3.35
C HIS A 31 11.81 13.33 2.22
N ARG A 32 10.72 13.95 1.78
CA ARG A 32 10.69 14.87 0.62
C ARG A 32 11.12 14.15 -0.68
N ALA A 33 12.23 14.55 -1.30
CA ALA A 33 12.67 14.02 -2.59
C ALA A 33 13.60 12.80 -2.51
N LYS A 34 14.03 12.40 -1.31
CA LYS A 34 14.93 11.25 -1.13
C LYS A 34 14.16 10.02 -0.69
N LEU A 35 14.15 9.01 -1.56
CA LEU A 35 13.61 7.67 -1.24
C LEU A 35 14.78 6.74 -0.97
N THR A 36 14.74 6.07 0.18
CA THR A 36 15.72 5.06 0.54
C THR A 36 15.05 3.70 0.55
N ARG A 37 15.62 2.76 -0.19
CA ARG A 37 15.17 1.38 -0.22
C ARG A 37 15.90 0.58 0.85
N LEU A 38 15.14 -0.14 1.67
CA LEU A 38 15.69 -1.04 2.67
C LEU A 38 15.34 -2.48 2.33
N GLU A 39 16.36 -3.34 2.43
CA GLU A 39 16.18 -4.78 2.34
C GLU A 39 16.49 -5.39 3.71
N PHE A 40 15.61 -6.24 4.19
CA PHE A 40 15.77 -6.93 5.46
C PHE A 40 15.01 -8.25 5.44
N PRO A 41 15.36 -9.19 6.34
CA PRO A 41 14.66 -10.47 6.40
C PRO A 41 13.18 -10.28 6.71
N LEU A 42 12.33 -11.01 5.98
CA LEU A 42 10.90 -11.02 6.20
C LEU A 42 10.49 -12.27 6.96
N ALA A 43 9.66 -12.11 7.97
CA ALA A 43 9.12 -13.23 8.73
C ALA A 43 8.03 -13.97 7.95
N LEU A 44 7.21 -13.23 7.22
CA LEU A 44 6.12 -13.76 6.38
C LEU A 44 6.13 -13.06 5.04
N LEU A 45 5.72 -13.79 4.01
CA LEU A 45 5.67 -13.29 2.64
C LEU A 45 4.46 -13.88 1.94
N THR A 46 3.70 -13.05 1.24
CA THR A 46 2.54 -13.46 0.45
C THR A 46 2.45 -12.66 -0.84
N GLN A 47 1.75 -13.20 -1.83
CA GLN A 47 1.42 -12.47 -3.07
C GLN A 47 0.06 -11.76 -2.97
N ASP A 48 -0.72 -12.09 -1.95
CA ASP A 48 -2.08 -11.58 -1.80
C ASP A 48 -2.13 -10.45 -0.76
N PRO A 49 -2.46 -9.21 -1.19
CA PRO A 49 -2.59 -8.09 -0.25
C PRO A 49 -3.63 -8.31 0.85
N ALA A 50 -4.68 -9.07 0.57
CA ALA A 50 -5.71 -9.38 1.57
C ALA A 50 -5.16 -10.28 2.68
N VAL A 51 -4.32 -11.26 2.32
CA VAL A 51 -3.63 -12.12 3.30
C VAL A 51 -2.65 -11.31 4.12
N GLN A 52 -1.87 -10.44 3.49
CA GLN A 52 -0.94 -9.55 4.18
C GLN A 52 -1.68 -8.69 5.22
N ARG A 53 -2.76 -8.06 4.82
CA ARG A 53 -3.58 -7.24 5.71
C ARG A 53 -4.12 -8.06 6.90
N GLN A 54 -4.58 -9.28 6.62
CA GLN A 54 -5.11 -10.15 7.68
C GLN A 54 -4.03 -10.52 8.70
N TRP A 55 -2.82 -10.83 8.25
CA TRP A 55 -1.71 -11.12 9.15
C TRP A 55 -1.34 -9.91 10.03
N VAL A 56 -1.35 -8.72 9.44
CA VAL A 56 -1.07 -7.49 10.22
C VAL A 56 -2.17 -7.26 11.26
N LEU A 57 -3.44 -7.47 10.89
CA LEU A 57 -4.58 -7.35 11.82
C LEU A 57 -4.51 -8.35 12.97
N GLN A 58 -3.97 -9.54 12.72
CA GLN A 58 -3.79 -10.58 13.75
C GLN A 58 -2.57 -10.34 14.64
N GLY A 59 -1.80 -9.28 14.40
CA GLY A 59 -0.62 -8.98 15.18
C GLY A 59 0.61 -9.82 14.85
N GLU A 60 0.65 -10.41 13.66
CA GLU A 60 1.78 -11.26 13.25
C GLU A 60 3.06 -10.47 12.92
N GLY A 61 2.95 -9.18 12.74
CA GLY A 61 4.11 -8.34 12.47
C GLY A 61 3.76 -6.98 11.92
N ILE A 62 4.78 -6.28 11.43
CA ILE A 62 4.67 -4.97 10.80
C ILE A 62 4.56 -5.16 9.29
N GLY A 63 3.56 -4.57 8.68
CA GLY A 63 3.37 -4.59 7.25
C GLY A 63 3.33 -3.20 6.66
N GLN A 64 3.68 -3.10 5.38
CA GLN A 64 3.50 -1.88 4.61
C GLN A 64 2.19 -2.00 3.82
N LEU A 65 1.21 -1.24 4.23
CA LEU A 65 -0.12 -1.25 3.62
C LEU A 65 -0.38 0.07 2.90
N THR A 66 -1.27 0.06 1.90
CA THR A 66 -1.75 1.30 1.32
C THR A 66 -2.59 2.06 2.34
N ASP A 67 -2.48 3.37 2.35
CA ASP A 67 -3.23 4.20 3.30
C ASP A 67 -4.74 4.08 3.11
N TYR A 68 -5.21 3.83 1.89
CA TYR A 68 -6.62 3.60 1.60
C TYR A 68 -7.21 2.46 2.43
N PHE A 69 -6.47 1.35 2.59
CA PHE A 69 -6.89 0.23 3.41
C PHE A 69 -6.59 0.42 4.89
N ALA A 70 -5.46 1.03 5.20
CA ALA A 70 -4.98 1.14 6.58
C ALA A 70 -5.70 2.22 7.37
N ARG A 71 -6.02 3.36 6.75
CA ARG A 71 -6.57 4.51 7.45
C ARG A 71 -7.84 4.21 8.26
N PRO A 72 -8.88 3.56 7.69
CA PRO A 72 -10.07 3.22 8.47
C PRO A 72 -9.76 2.30 9.67
N LEU A 73 -8.82 1.39 9.51
CA LEU A 73 -8.44 0.46 10.57
C LEU A 73 -7.64 1.13 11.69
N ILE A 74 -6.84 2.13 11.33
CA ILE A 74 -6.12 2.96 12.30
C ILE A 74 -7.12 3.82 13.07
N ASP A 75 -8.08 4.43 12.39
CA ASP A 75 -9.10 5.28 13.00
C ASP A 75 -9.98 4.48 13.98
N GLN A 76 -10.22 3.20 13.69
CA GLN A 76 -10.98 2.29 14.56
C GLN A 76 -10.13 1.72 15.71
N GLY A 77 -8.84 1.96 15.72
CA GLY A 77 -7.93 1.40 16.72
C GLY A 77 -7.51 -0.04 16.47
N ALA A 78 -7.87 -0.62 15.32
CA ALA A 78 -7.49 -2.00 14.96
C ALA A 78 -6.03 -2.12 14.54
N LEU A 79 -5.46 -1.04 14.00
CA LEU A 79 -4.07 -0.96 13.62
C LEU A 79 -3.42 0.26 14.27
N GLN A 80 -2.13 0.16 14.48
CA GLN A 80 -1.31 1.27 14.95
C GLN A 80 -0.31 1.66 13.86
N GLU A 81 -0.27 2.94 13.54
CA GLU A 81 0.69 3.46 12.57
C GLU A 81 2.08 3.58 13.21
N VAL A 82 3.05 3.00 12.54
CA VAL A 82 4.46 3.13 12.88
C VAL A 82 5.09 4.02 11.82
N THR A 83 5.03 5.32 12.03
CA THR A 83 5.41 6.29 10.99
C THR A 83 6.91 6.36 10.76
N LEU A 84 7.69 6.14 11.80
CA LEU A 84 9.15 6.25 11.75
C LEU A 84 9.63 7.63 11.24
N GLY A 85 8.72 8.59 11.09
CA GLY A 85 9.03 9.89 10.49
C GLY A 85 9.26 9.85 8.98
N TYR A 86 8.94 8.74 8.32
CA TYR A 86 9.16 8.53 6.90
C TYR A 86 7.86 8.12 6.21
N LEU A 87 7.67 8.62 5.01
CA LEU A 87 6.53 8.26 4.17
C LEU A 87 6.99 7.32 3.07
N GLY A 88 6.14 6.37 2.73
CA GLY A 88 6.33 5.53 1.57
C GLY A 88 6.09 6.29 0.26
N PRO A 89 6.37 5.68 -0.89
CA PRO A 89 6.15 6.31 -2.17
C PRO A 89 4.66 6.53 -2.44
N ARG A 90 4.36 7.59 -3.15
CA ARG A 90 3.00 7.78 -3.67
C ARG A 90 2.81 6.87 -4.87
N ILE A 91 1.66 6.22 -4.93
CA ILE A 91 1.27 5.37 -6.04
C ILE A 91 0.02 5.97 -6.67
N ASP A 92 0.12 6.29 -7.96
CA ASP A 92 -1.02 6.80 -8.70
C ASP A 92 -1.95 5.66 -9.11
N VAL A 93 -3.24 5.89 -8.98
CA VAL A 93 -4.25 4.95 -9.43
C VAL A 93 -4.86 5.47 -10.71
N HIS A 94 -4.88 4.63 -11.74
CA HIS A 94 -5.36 4.99 -13.07
C HIS A 94 -6.53 4.11 -13.48
N VAL A 95 -7.49 4.70 -14.16
CA VAL A 95 -8.56 3.97 -14.84
C VAL A 95 -8.18 3.84 -16.30
N PHE A 96 -8.01 2.61 -16.77
CA PHE A 96 -7.65 2.33 -18.15
C PHE A 96 -8.88 1.92 -18.96
N MET A 97 -8.95 2.42 -20.18
CA MET A 97 -9.94 2.00 -21.15
C MET A 97 -9.24 1.62 -22.46
N PRO A 98 -9.76 0.63 -23.21
CA PRO A 98 -9.22 0.35 -24.54
C PRO A 98 -9.34 1.60 -25.43
N GLN A 99 -8.30 1.86 -26.21
CA GLN A 99 -8.33 2.96 -27.18
C GLN A 99 -9.29 2.58 -28.31
N ARG A 100 -10.37 3.34 -28.45
CA ARG A 100 -11.39 3.13 -29.47
C ARG A 100 -11.84 4.48 -30.02
N GLU A 101 -12.22 4.51 -31.30
CA GLU A 101 -12.78 5.70 -31.92
C GLU A 101 -14.14 6.07 -31.28
N TYR A 102 -14.90 5.07 -30.87
CA TYR A 102 -16.19 5.24 -30.22
C TYR A 102 -16.19 4.58 -28.85
N VAL A 103 -16.49 5.36 -27.82
CA VAL A 103 -16.63 4.88 -26.45
C VAL A 103 -18.13 4.93 -26.10
N PRO A 104 -18.76 3.78 -25.80
CA PRO A 104 -20.16 3.74 -25.41
C PRO A 104 -20.43 4.63 -24.19
N ARG A 105 -21.60 5.28 -24.17
CA ARG A 105 -21.96 6.19 -23.08
C ARG A 105 -21.94 5.50 -21.71
N ARG A 106 -22.36 4.24 -21.63
CA ARG A 106 -22.28 3.47 -20.37
C ARG A 106 -20.84 3.35 -19.83
N CYS A 107 -19.87 3.22 -20.72
CA CYS A 107 -18.46 3.16 -20.35
C CYS A 107 -17.96 4.54 -19.91
N GLN A 108 -18.37 5.61 -20.57
CA GLN A 108 -18.04 6.97 -20.16
C GLN A 108 -18.60 7.29 -18.78
N LEU A 109 -19.86 6.92 -18.53
CA LEU A 109 -20.53 7.13 -17.24
C LEU A 109 -19.83 6.37 -16.12
N LEU A 110 -19.47 5.11 -16.37
CA LEU A 110 -18.74 4.30 -15.39
C LEU A 110 -17.35 4.88 -15.11
N ARG A 111 -16.63 5.28 -16.15
CA ARG A 111 -15.32 5.93 -16.01
C ARG A 111 -15.42 7.18 -15.13
N ASP A 112 -16.37 8.06 -15.45
CA ASP A 112 -16.54 9.31 -14.73
C ASP A 112 -16.94 9.07 -13.27
N PHE A 113 -17.80 8.10 -13.02
CA PHE A 113 -18.19 7.68 -11.68
C PHE A 113 -16.97 7.14 -10.89
N LEU A 114 -16.18 6.23 -11.49
CA LEU A 114 -15.00 5.66 -10.84
C LEU A 114 -13.96 6.73 -10.55
N CYS A 115 -13.69 7.63 -11.50
CA CYS A 115 -12.72 8.70 -11.29
C CYS A 115 -13.13 9.62 -10.16
N GLU A 116 -14.41 10.01 -10.10
CA GLU A 116 -14.93 10.87 -9.05
C GLU A 116 -14.89 10.18 -7.68
N HIS A 117 -15.38 8.94 -7.64
CA HIS A 117 -15.41 8.17 -6.39
C HIS A 117 -14.00 7.91 -5.83
N LEU A 118 -13.07 7.48 -6.68
CA LEU A 118 -11.69 7.23 -6.27
C LEU A 118 -10.98 8.51 -5.85
N ARG A 119 -11.24 9.62 -6.54
CA ARG A 119 -10.67 10.90 -6.17
C ARG A 119 -11.10 11.32 -4.76
N GLN A 120 -12.38 11.16 -4.45
CA GLN A 120 -12.90 11.45 -3.11
C GLN A 120 -12.36 10.49 -2.05
N ALA A 121 -12.27 9.20 -2.37
CA ALA A 121 -11.83 8.16 -1.43
C ALA A 121 -10.33 8.25 -1.13
N LEU A 122 -9.50 8.61 -2.13
CA LEU A 122 -8.04 8.59 -2.01
C LEU A 122 -7.46 9.92 -1.50
N HIS A 123 -8.21 11.01 -1.56
CA HIS A 123 -7.77 12.33 -1.12
C HIS A 123 -8.34 12.73 0.25
N ARG A 124 -8.37 11.80 1.17
CA ARG A 124 -8.77 12.09 2.54
C ARG A 124 -7.66 12.72 3.35
#